data_e833cb077747a57acd8e1464abb253b3
#
_entry.id   e833cb077747a57acd8e1464abb253b3
#
_cell.length_a   1.000
_cell.length_b   1.000
_cell.length_c   1.000
_cell.angle_alpha   90.00
_cell.angle_beta   90.00
_cell.angle_gamma   90.00
#
_symmetry.space_group_name_H-M   'P 1'
#
loop_
_entity.id
_entity.type
_entity.pdbx_description
1 polymer ?
#
loop_
_entity_poly.entity_id
_entity_poly.type
_entity_poly.pdbx_seq_one_letter_code
_entity_poly.pdbx_strand_id
1 'polypeptide(L)'
;LRPRRGMNIKELGCNGGVGPGLRTTSFLVNGTMLLDAGTGVCDLSPAAMEAVRHIFFSHAHLDHVAGAAFLMDVVYDAEGSGVTLHGTDTTLDVLQNHLFNWALWPDFSKLPSEEEPTMRFARVEQGVPVDVDGLRLLPVAVQHTVPAVGYVVQDGRATFAFSGDTATNDSFWSALNALDQLDKLIIEVSFPAEEAEIGAITRHYTSATLAADLEKLEH
;
A
#
# COMPACT_ATOMS: atom_id res chain seq x y z
N LEU A 1 -32.76 8.03 3.84
CA LEU A 1 -31.68 7.27 3.18
C LEU A 1 -30.53 8.23 2.97
N ARG A 2 -29.43 8.09 3.74
CA ARG A 2 -28.19 8.82 3.46
C ARG A 2 -27.67 8.35 2.09
N PRO A 3 -27.21 9.26 1.22
CA PRO A 3 -26.55 8.85 -0.01
C PRO A 3 -25.36 7.97 0.39
N ARG A 4 -25.36 6.73 -0.08
CA ARG A 4 -24.27 5.80 0.19
C ARG A 4 -23.07 6.29 -0.63
N ARG A 5 -22.11 6.89 0.03
CA ARG A 5 -20.86 7.37 -0.59
C ARG A 5 -20.12 6.15 -1.14
N GLY A 6 -19.67 6.23 -2.40
CA GLY A 6 -18.74 5.28 -2.97
C GLY A 6 -17.41 5.31 -2.22
N MET A 7 -16.54 4.35 -2.52
CA MET A 7 -15.19 4.26 -1.94
C MET A 7 -14.43 5.59 -2.12
N ASN A 8 -13.93 6.12 -1.01
CA ASN A 8 -13.15 7.36 -1.01
C ASN A 8 -11.66 7.02 -0.98
N ILE A 9 -10.91 7.50 -1.95
CA ILE A 9 -9.47 7.33 -2.04
C ILE A 9 -8.83 8.70 -2.02
N LYS A 10 -8.01 8.96 -1.01
CA LYS A 10 -7.22 10.19 -0.87
C LYS A 10 -5.75 9.85 -1.08
N GLU A 11 -5.14 10.44 -2.08
CA GLU A 11 -3.70 10.44 -2.24
C GLU A 11 -3.06 11.26 -1.12
N LEU A 12 -2.07 10.69 -0.44
CA LEU A 12 -1.22 11.36 0.54
C LEU A 12 0.18 11.58 -0.03
N GLY A 13 0.61 10.73 -0.95
CA GLY A 13 1.86 10.81 -1.66
C GLY A 13 1.93 9.81 -2.81
N CYS A 14 2.58 10.21 -3.89
CA CYS A 14 2.76 9.38 -5.10
C CYS A 14 4.09 9.67 -5.81
N ASN A 15 5.09 10.17 -5.08
CA ASN A 15 6.40 10.49 -5.66
C ASN A 15 7.43 9.43 -5.28
N GLY A 16 8.37 9.12 -6.17
CA GLY A 16 9.49 8.21 -5.91
C GLY A 16 10.56 8.79 -4.98
N GLY A 17 10.35 9.98 -4.38
CA GLY A 17 11.29 10.62 -3.47
C GLY A 17 10.67 11.74 -2.68
N VAL A 18 11.48 12.36 -1.80
CA VAL A 18 11.06 13.43 -0.91
C VAL A 18 11.62 14.79 -1.35
N GLY A 19 10.83 15.85 -1.13
CA GLY A 19 11.21 17.22 -1.42
C GLY A 19 10.12 18.19 -0.94
N PRO A 20 10.28 19.49 -1.14
CA PRO A 20 9.24 20.44 -0.82
C PRO A 20 7.94 20.12 -1.57
N GLY A 21 6.90 19.68 -0.83
CA GLY A 21 5.63 19.26 -1.39
C GLY A 21 5.60 17.88 -2.06
N LEU A 22 6.73 17.15 -2.07
CA LEU A 22 6.80 15.79 -2.59
C LEU A 22 6.77 14.78 -1.44
N ARG A 23 5.90 13.79 -1.55
CA ARG A 23 5.72 12.71 -0.57
C ARG A 23 5.71 11.37 -1.24
N THR A 24 6.31 10.39 -0.60
CA THR A 24 6.36 9.02 -1.10
C THR A 24 5.04 8.29 -0.92
N THR A 25 4.90 7.16 -1.60
CA THR A 25 3.66 6.45 -1.88
C THR A 25 2.83 6.14 -0.64
N SER A 26 1.61 6.68 -0.60
CA SER A 26 0.59 6.33 0.38
C SER A 26 -0.80 6.80 -0.06
N PHE A 27 -1.81 5.95 0.09
CA PHE A 27 -3.20 6.24 -0.24
C PHE A 27 -4.10 5.90 0.93
N LEU A 28 -4.93 6.85 1.37
CA LEU A 28 -5.90 6.65 2.44
C LEU A 28 -7.26 6.30 1.86
N VAL A 29 -7.75 5.11 2.18
CA VAL A 29 -9.05 4.59 1.73
C VAL A 29 -10.06 4.67 2.86
N ASN A 30 -11.21 5.28 2.58
CA ASN A 30 -12.32 5.48 3.52
C ASN A 30 -11.94 6.12 4.87
N GLY A 31 -10.75 6.71 4.97
CA GLY A 31 -10.26 7.36 6.19
C GLY A 31 -9.70 6.43 7.26
N THR A 32 -9.70 5.11 7.05
CA THR A 32 -9.29 4.12 8.06
C THR A 32 -8.28 3.10 7.58
N MET A 33 -8.03 3.02 6.27
CA MET A 33 -7.11 2.03 5.68
C MET A 33 -6.08 2.75 4.80
N LEU A 34 -4.81 2.36 4.93
CA LEU A 34 -3.73 2.81 4.06
C LEU A 34 -3.34 1.71 3.07
N LEU A 35 -3.09 2.08 1.81
CA LEU A 35 -2.28 1.34 0.87
C LEU A 35 -0.91 2.00 0.83
N ASP A 36 0.09 1.29 1.29
CA ASP A 36 1.42 1.77 1.65
C ASP A 36 1.42 2.93 2.67
N ALA A 37 2.51 3.10 3.35
CA ALA A 37 2.70 4.11 4.37
C ALA A 37 4.03 4.85 4.16
N GLY A 38 4.16 5.50 3.01
CA GLY A 38 5.27 6.39 2.73
C GLY A 38 5.18 7.70 3.54
N THR A 39 6.02 8.65 3.19
CA THR A 39 6.14 9.92 3.95
C THR A 39 4.88 10.79 3.90
N GLY A 40 3.96 10.54 2.95
CA GLY A 40 2.67 11.24 2.88
C GLY A 40 1.78 11.04 4.11
N VAL A 41 1.95 9.93 4.83
CA VAL A 41 1.25 9.67 6.11
C VAL A 41 1.55 10.76 7.14
N CYS A 42 2.78 11.32 7.15
CA CYS A 42 3.19 12.34 8.11
C CYS A 42 2.47 13.68 7.93
N ASP A 43 1.76 13.90 6.83
CA ASP A 43 0.95 15.10 6.60
C ASP A 43 -0.51 14.95 7.13
N LEU A 44 -0.88 13.77 7.65
CA LEU A 44 -2.16 13.59 8.33
C LEU A 44 -2.18 14.30 9.68
N SER A 45 -3.35 14.79 10.08
CA SER A 45 -3.53 15.25 11.46
C SER A 45 -3.45 14.07 12.44
N PRO A 46 -3.08 14.29 13.72
CA PRO A 46 -3.09 13.23 14.73
C PRO A 46 -4.41 12.46 14.78
N ALA A 47 -5.54 13.13 14.77
CA ALA A 47 -6.85 12.48 14.77
C ALA A 47 -7.12 11.62 13.50
N ALA A 48 -6.53 11.97 12.35
CA ALA A 48 -6.64 11.18 11.15
C ALA A 48 -5.69 9.96 11.19
N MET A 49 -4.52 10.08 11.81
CA MET A 49 -3.61 8.95 12.08
C MET A 49 -4.26 7.97 13.07
N GLU A 50 -4.85 8.47 14.15
CA GLU A 50 -5.57 7.67 15.15
C GLU A 50 -6.78 6.93 14.58
N ALA A 51 -7.34 7.40 13.47
CA ALA A 51 -8.44 6.74 12.78
C ALA A 51 -8.00 5.55 11.91
N VAL A 52 -6.71 5.43 11.57
CA VAL A 52 -6.18 4.32 10.79
C VAL A 52 -6.28 3.02 11.58
N ARG A 53 -6.77 1.96 10.94
CA ARG A 53 -6.92 0.61 11.51
C ARG A 53 -6.13 -0.43 10.75
N HIS A 54 -5.90 -0.22 9.47
CA HIS A 54 -5.25 -1.18 8.59
C HIS A 54 -4.24 -0.48 7.68
N ILE A 55 -3.08 -1.10 7.51
CA ILE A 55 -2.09 -0.71 6.49
C ILE A 55 -1.79 -1.94 5.65
N PHE A 56 -2.02 -1.87 4.36
CA PHE A 56 -1.68 -2.90 3.39
C PHE A 56 -0.42 -2.49 2.63
N PHE A 57 0.66 -3.20 2.83
CA PHE A 57 1.92 -2.91 2.17
C PHE A 57 2.06 -3.67 0.86
N SER A 58 2.42 -2.95 -0.19
CA SER A 58 2.79 -3.56 -1.47
C SER A 58 4.11 -4.30 -1.36
N HIS A 59 5.11 -3.71 -0.70
CA HIS A 59 6.44 -4.26 -0.44
C HIS A 59 7.15 -3.47 0.67
N ALA A 60 8.41 -3.81 0.97
CA ALA A 60 9.12 -3.30 2.14
C ALA A 60 10.18 -2.22 1.84
N HIS A 61 10.16 -1.58 0.68
CA HIS A 61 11.06 -0.44 0.45
C HIS A 61 10.70 0.73 1.36
N LEU A 62 11.73 1.50 1.76
CA LEU A 62 11.59 2.51 2.80
C LEU A 62 10.57 3.60 2.45
N ASP A 63 10.50 3.99 1.20
CA ASP A 63 9.55 4.98 0.68
C ASP A 63 8.07 4.52 0.71
N HIS A 64 7.83 3.23 0.95
CA HIS A 64 6.51 2.64 1.14
C HIS A 64 6.17 2.33 2.61
N VAL A 65 7.16 2.32 3.51
CA VAL A 65 6.95 1.87 4.90
C VAL A 65 7.34 2.88 5.97
N ALA A 66 8.15 3.91 5.65
CA ALA A 66 8.73 4.81 6.64
C ALA A 66 7.68 5.54 7.49
N GLY A 67 6.56 5.95 6.91
CA GLY A 67 5.49 6.64 7.60
C GLY A 67 4.77 5.79 8.64
N ALA A 68 4.83 4.46 8.52
CA ALA A 68 4.23 3.56 9.51
C ALA A 68 4.90 3.70 10.89
N ALA A 69 6.22 3.92 10.94
CA ALA A 69 6.93 4.11 12.19
C ALA A 69 6.39 5.32 12.97
N PHE A 70 6.24 6.45 12.30
CA PHE A 70 5.73 7.69 12.90
C PHE A 70 4.23 7.64 13.23
N LEU A 71 3.46 6.94 12.39
CA LEU A 71 2.04 6.71 12.68
C LEU A 71 1.87 5.91 13.97
N MET A 72 2.69 4.88 14.19
CA MET A 72 2.60 4.05 15.40
C MET A 72 2.87 4.81 16.68
N ASP A 73 3.75 5.82 16.70
CA ASP A 73 3.96 6.69 17.86
C ASP A 73 2.68 7.46 18.23
N VAL A 74 2.00 8.02 17.21
CA VAL A 74 0.75 8.78 17.43
C VAL A 74 -0.36 7.85 17.91
N VAL A 75 -0.49 6.66 17.31
CA VAL A 75 -1.55 5.71 17.65
C VAL A 75 -1.33 5.10 19.04
N TYR A 76 -0.07 4.93 19.47
CA TYR A 76 0.26 4.36 20.78
C TYR A 76 -0.29 5.21 21.95
N ASP A 77 -0.28 6.53 21.81
CA ASP A 77 -0.79 7.45 22.82
C ASP A 77 -2.34 7.51 22.86
N ALA A 78 -3.00 6.97 21.84
CA ALA A 78 -4.46 6.99 21.73
C ALA A 78 -5.10 5.75 22.36
N GLU A 79 -5.90 5.93 23.41
CA GLU A 79 -6.61 4.84 24.09
C GLU A 79 -7.50 4.03 23.12
N GLY A 80 -7.35 2.71 23.17
CA GLY A 80 -8.19 1.76 22.39
C GLY A 80 -7.89 1.73 20.89
N SER A 81 -6.82 2.37 20.46
CA SER A 81 -6.35 2.32 19.07
C SER A 81 -5.46 1.12 18.83
N GLY A 82 -5.67 0.43 17.71
CA GLY A 82 -4.81 -0.64 17.27
C GLY A 82 -4.77 -0.67 15.75
N VAL A 83 -3.58 -0.91 15.18
CA VAL A 83 -3.35 -0.96 13.74
C VAL A 83 -2.86 -2.35 13.34
N THR A 84 -3.49 -2.92 12.31
CA THR A 84 -3.03 -4.17 11.70
C THR A 84 -2.22 -3.86 10.45
N LEU A 85 -0.97 -4.33 10.43
CA LEU A 85 -0.05 -4.24 9.30
C LEU A 85 -0.20 -5.50 8.45
N HIS A 86 -0.69 -5.35 7.23
CA HIS A 86 -0.89 -6.44 6.27
C HIS A 86 0.23 -6.44 5.23
N GLY A 87 0.80 -7.60 4.96
CA GLY A 87 1.84 -7.74 3.94
C GLY A 87 2.12 -9.21 3.63
N THR A 88 2.87 -9.47 2.57
CA THR A 88 3.42 -10.81 2.34
C THR A 88 4.40 -11.18 3.44
N ASP A 89 4.72 -12.47 3.61
CA ASP A 89 5.71 -12.92 4.59
C ASP A 89 7.00 -12.11 4.51
N THR A 90 7.57 -11.98 3.32
CA THR A 90 8.82 -11.25 3.11
C THR A 90 8.71 -9.80 3.55
N THR A 91 7.59 -9.13 3.25
CA THR A 91 7.35 -7.75 3.67
C THR A 91 7.26 -7.64 5.19
N LEU A 92 6.48 -8.51 5.83
CA LEU A 92 6.33 -8.52 7.29
C LEU A 92 7.63 -8.87 8.01
N ASP A 93 8.40 -9.82 7.47
CA ASP A 93 9.72 -10.18 8.02
C ASP A 93 10.69 -9.00 8.02
N VAL A 94 10.69 -8.19 6.96
CA VAL A 94 11.50 -6.97 6.90
C VAL A 94 11.03 -5.95 7.94
N LEU A 95 9.73 -5.72 8.06
CA LEU A 95 9.19 -4.78 9.05
C LEU A 95 9.53 -5.21 10.49
N GLN A 96 9.41 -6.50 10.81
CA GLN A 96 9.69 -7.03 12.14
C GLN A 96 11.19 -7.02 12.45
N ASN A 97 12.03 -7.44 11.51
CA ASN A 97 13.45 -7.63 11.79
C ASN A 97 14.28 -6.36 11.60
N HIS A 98 13.81 -5.39 10.79
CA HIS A 98 14.61 -4.24 10.41
C HIS A 98 13.98 -2.89 10.72
N LEU A 99 12.68 -2.80 11.02
CA LEU A 99 12.02 -1.55 11.40
C LEU A 99 11.57 -1.59 12.87
N PHE A 100 10.61 -2.45 13.23
CA PHE A 100 10.03 -2.54 14.58
C PHE A 100 10.79 -3.57 15.45
N ASN A 101 12.05 -3.31 15.74
CA ASN A 101 12.99 -4.29 16.29
C ASN A 101 13.73 -3.81 17.56
N TRP A 102 13.24 -2.75 18.21
CA TRP A 102 13.85 -2.07 19.36
C TRP A 102 15.16 -1.34 19.06
N ALA A 103 15.85 -1.70 17.97
CA ALA A 103 17.10 -1.06 17.59
C ALA A 103 16.87 0.18 16.69
N LEU A 104 15.98 0.08 15.70
CA LEU A 104 15.63 1.20 14.84
C LEU A 104 14.36 1.92 15.35
N TRP A 105 13.32 1.15 15.69
CA TRP A 105 12.05 1.67 16.21
C TRP A 105 11.44 0.71 17.24
N PRO A 106 10.64 1.19 18.22
CA PRO A 106 9.97 0.34 19.19
C PRO A 106 9.12 -0.75 18.52
N ASP A 107 9.09 -1.92 19.13
CA ASP A 107 8.22 -3.02 18.69
C ASP A 107 6.83 -2.87 19.32
N PHE A 108 5.95 -2.16 18.64
CA PHE A 108 4.57 -1.92 19.07
C PHE A 108 3.69 -3.17 19.04
N SER A 109 4.19 -4.29 18.52
CA SER A 109 3.50 -5.58 18.67
C SER A 109 3.61 -6.17 20.06
N LYS A 110 4.44 -5.54 20.93
CA LYS A 110 4.65 -5.90 22.34
C LYS A 110 4.26 -4.78 23.30
N LEU A 111 3.74 -3.66 22.77
CA LEU A 111 3.38 -2.49 23.56
C LEU A 111 1.88 -2.18 23.43
N PRO A 112 1.19 -1.80 24.52
CA PRO A 112 1.67 -1.74 25.91
C PRO A 112 1.89 -3.13 26.52
N SER A 113 1.30 -4.19 25.95
CA SER A 113 1.53 -5.59 26.31
C SER A 113 1.34 -6.50 25.08
N GLU A 114 1.79 -7.75 25.15
CA GLU A 114 1.62 -8.74 24.09
C GLU A 114 0.14 -9.18 23.92
N GLU A 115 -0.67 -9.07 24.97
CA GLU A 115 -2.09 -9.42 24.95
C GLU A 115 -2.94 -8.36 24.25
N GLU A 116 -2.60 -7.07 24.48
CA GLU A 116 -3.30 -5.93 23.90
C GLU A 116 -2.32 -4.97 23.19
N PRO A 117 -1.67 -5.42 22.10
CA PRO A 117 -0.67 -4.61 21.42
C PRO A 117 -1.32 -3.53 20.57
N THR A 118 -0.62 -2.40 20.45
CA THR A 118 -1.01 -1.31 19.53
C THR A 118 -0.88 -1.71 18.05
N MET A 119 0.02 -2.63 17.76
CA MET A 119 0.29 -3.09 16.39
C MET A 119 0.14 -4.61 16.28
N ARG A 120 -0.47 -5.07 15.19
CA ARG A 120 -0.54 -6.49 14.84
C ARG A 120 -0.05 -6.70 13.42
N PHE A 121 0.52 -7.88 13.18
CA PHE A 121 0.91 -8.31 11.84
C PHE A 121 -0.12 -9.32 11.32
N ALA A 122 -0.56 -9.13 10.08
CA ALA A 122 -1.47 -10.04 9.39
C ALA A 122 -0.94 -10.36 7.99
N ARG A 123 -0.67 -11.63 7.78
CA ARG A 123 -0.18 -12.13 6.50
C ARG A 123 -1.23 -11.99 5.42
N VAL A 124 -0.82 -11.58 4.22
CA VAL A 124 -1.58 -11.71 2.99
C VAL A 124 -0.88 -12.67 2.04
N GLU A 125 -1.68 -13.45 1.31
CA GLU A 125 -1.19 -14.40 0.33
C GLU A 125 -1.63 -13.97 -1.07
N GLN A 126 -0.71 -14.03 -2.05
CA GLN A 126 -1.01 -13.66 -3.43
C GLN A 126 -2.17 -14.51 -3.98
N GLY A 127 -3.14 -13.85 -4.61
CA GLY A 127 -4.33 -14.48 -5.17
C GLY A 127 -5.40 -14.86 -4.13
N VAL A 128 -5.16 -14.67 -2.83
CA VAL A 128 -6.13 -14.95 -1.76
C VAL A 128 -6.71 -13.64 -1.24
N PRO A 129 -8.01 -13.37 -1.46
CA PRO A 129 -8.61 -12.11 -1.00
C PRO A 129 -8.75 -12.04 0.51
N VAL A 130 -8.61 -10.82 1.05
CA VAL A 130 -8.80 -10.48 2.46
C VAL A 130 -10.00 -9.54 2.59
N ASP A 131 -10.95 -9.88 3.43
CA ASP A 131 -12.12 -9.04 3.72
C ASP A 131 -11.89 -8.28 5.04
N VAL A 132 -11.95 -6.94 5.00
CA VAL A 132 -11.72 -6.06 6.15
C VAL A 132 -12.54 -4.77 6.02
N ASP A 133 -13.25 -4.40 7.08
CA ASP A 133 -14.06 -3.17 7.16
C ASP A 133 -15.02 -2.95 5.97
N GLY A 134 -15.57 -4.05 5.42
CA GLY A 134 -16.48 -4.00 4.28
C GLY A 134 -15.80 -3.79 2.93
N LEU A 135 -14.47 -3.87 2.90
CA LEU A 135 -13.66 -3.91 1.70
C LEU A 135 -13.10 -5.31 1.48
N ARG A 136 -13.01 -5.70 0.22
CA ARG A 136 -12.35 -6.92 -0.23
C ARG A 136 -11.08 -6.54 -0.97
N LEU A 137 -9.93 -7.01 -0.48
CA LEU A 137 -8.62 -6.75 -1.07
C LEU A 137 -8.03 -8.03 -1.65
N LEU A 138 -7.69 -8.03 -2.92
CA LEU A 138 -6.99 -9.12 -3.60
C LEU A 138 -5.54 -8.72 -3.84
N PRO A 139 -4.57 -9.32 -3.13
CA PRO A 139 -3.15 -9.13 -3.43
C PRO A 139 -2.79 -9.84 -4.74
N VAL A 140 -2.22 -9.11 -5.68
CA VAL A 140 -1.82 -9.62 -7.00
C VAL A 140 -0.30 -9.50 -7.15
N ALA A 141 0.36 -10.56 -7.59
CA ALA A 141 1.80 -10.53 -7.82
C ALA A 141 2.19 -9.49 -8.88
N VAL A 142 3.23 -8.72 -8.61
CA VAL A 142 3.83 -7.76 -9.54
C VAL A 142 5.33 -8.00 -9.66
N GLN A 143 5.99 -7.32 -10.62
CA GLN A 143 7.41 -7.51 -10.92
C GLN A 143 8.23 -6.34 -10.39
N HIS A 144 8.90 -6.56 -9.27
CA HIS A 144 9.79 -5.56 -8.68
C HIS A 144 11.13 -6.17 -8.23
N THR A 145 12.04 -5.38 -7.69
CA THR A 145 13.38 -5.83 -7.23
C THR A 145 13.30 -6.70 -5.99
N VAL A 146 12.23 -6.56 -5.20
CA VAL A 146 11.87 -7.40 -4.04
C VAL A 146 10.50 -8.03 -4.27
N PRO A 147 10.13 -9.09 -3.53
CA PRO A 147 8.77 -9.62 -3.57
C PRO A 147 7.75 -8.53 -3.28
N ALA A 148 6.85 -8.29 -4.23
CA ALA A 148 5.87 -7.20 -4.20
C ALA A 148 4.50 -7.66 -4.69
N VAL A 149 3.46 -6.95 -4.25
CA VAL A 149 2.07 -7.14 -4.67
C VAL A 149 1.43 -5.79 -5.00
N GLY A 150 0.58 -5.78 -6.01
CA GLY A 150 -0.46 -4.79 -6.15
C GLY A 150 -1.74 -5.23 -5.44
N TYR A 151 -2.73 -4.37 -5.35
CA TYR A 151 -4.02 -4.67 -4.73
C TYR A 151 -5.17 -4.29 -5.64
N VAL A 152 -6.14 -5.20 -5.78
CA VAL A 152 -7.48 -4.88 -6.24
C VAL A 152 -8.37 -4.71 -5.03
N VAL A 153 -9.07 -3.57 -4.92
CA VAL A 153 -9.90 -3.21 -3.77
C VAL A 153 -11.33 -2.99 -4.22
N GLN A 154 -12.27 -3.67 -3.56
CA GLN A 154 -13.69 -3.67 -3.89
C GLN A 154 -14.54 -3.38 -2.64
N ASP A 155 -15.61 -2.58 -2.80
CA ASP A 155 -16.62 -2.35 -1.75
C ASP A 155 -18.01 -2.92 -2.11
N GLY A 156 -18.06 -3.79 -3.14
CA GLY A 156 -19.28 -4.36 -3.70
C GLY A 156 -20.03 -3.42 -4.66
N ARG A 157 -19.49 -2.25 -4.99
CA ARG A 157 -20.05 -1.26 -5.92
C ARG A 157 -19.02 -0.65 -6.84
N ALA A 158 -17.84 -0.41 -6.31
CA ALA A 158 -16.72 0.16 -7.01
C ALA A 158 -15.51 -0.74 -6.83
N THR A 159 -14.70 -0.79 -7.87
CA THR A 159 -13.43 -1.52 -7.89
C THR A 159 -12.33 -0.55 -8.29
N PHE A 160 -11.28 -0.49 -7.48
CA PHE A 160 -10.06 0.16 -7.93
C PHE A 160 -8.86 -0.78 -7.78
N ALA A 161 -7.83 -0.54 -8.58
CA ALA A 161 -6.58 -1.26 -8.52
C ALA A 161 -5.41 -0.32 -8.27
N PHE A 162 -4.47 -0.79 -7.44
CA PHE A 162 -3.22 -0.12 -7.10
C PHE A 162 -2.07 -1.07 -7.41
N SER A 163 -1.13 -0.67 -8.26
CA SER A 163 -0.06 -1.56 -8.69
C SER A 163 1.04 -1.75 -7.63
N GLY A 164 1.23 -0.79 -6.71
CA GLY A 164 2.53 -0.67 -6.06
C GLY A 164 3.61 -0.42 -7.09
N ASP A 165 4.87 -0.70 -6.74
CA ASP A 165 6.00 -0.58 -7.67
C ASP A 165 6.11 -1.83 -8.53
N THR A 166 6.26 -1.64 -9.84
CA THR A 166 6.31 -2.75 -10.79
C THR A 166 6.92 -2.36 -12.13
N ALA A 167 7.54 -3.32 -12.79
CA ALA A 167 7.82 -3.28 -14.22
C ALA A 167 6.72 -4.02 -15.01
N THR A 168 6.94 -4.20 -16.31
CA THR A 168 6.12 -5.04 -17.19
C THR A 168 5.86 -6.41 -16.56
N ASN A 169 4.59 -6.78 -16.45
CA ASN A 169 4.16 -8.08 -15.94
C ASN A 169 2.80 -8.46 -16.52
N ASP A 170 2.50 -9.76 -16.60
CA ASP A 170 1.23 -10.24 -17.11
C ASP A 170 0.22 -10.58 -16.00
N SER A 171 0.71 -10.87 -14.78
CA SER A 171 -0.14 -11.29 -13.67
C SER A 171 -1.12 -10.20 -13.23
N PHE A 172 -0.65 -8.95 -13.15
CA PHE A 172 -1.49 -7.83 -12.75
C PHE A 172 -2.57 -7.53 -13.80
N TRP A 173 -2.17 -7.45 -15.08
CA TRP A 173 -3.11 -7.21 -16.19
C TRP A 173 -4.14 -8.33 -16.33
N SER A 174 -3.72 -9.59 -16.21
CA SER A 174 -4.66 -10.71 -16.21
C SER A 174 -5.66 -10.67 -15.06
N ALA A 175 -5.21 -10.24 -13.87
CA ALA A 175 -6.10 -10.08 -12.73
C ALA A 175 -7.10 -8.93 -12.94
N LEU A 176 -6.67 -7.81 -13.57
CA LEU A 176 -7.57 -6.71 -13.92
C LEU A 176 -8.61 -7.13 -14.94
N ASN A 177 -8.20 -7.83 -16.00
CA ASN A 177 -9.10 -8.29 -17.07
C ASN A 177 -10.10 -9.37 -16.60
N ALA A 178 -9.84 -10.03 -15.48
CA ALA A 178 -10.77 -10.97 -14.86
C ALA A 178 -11.86 -10.29 -14.00
N LEU A 179 -11.81 -8.96 -13.82
CA LEU A 179 -12.79 -8.22 -13.06
C LEU A 179 -14.05 -7.93 -13.90
N ASP A 180 -15.22 -7.98 -13.28
CA ASP A 180 -16.47 -7.56 -13.94
C ASP A 180 -16.49 -6.04 -14.17
N GLN A 181 -15.79 -5.27 -13.34
CA GLN A 181 -15.75 -3.81 -13.38
C GLN A 181 -14.44 -3.30 -12.79
N LEU A 182 -13.84 -2.32 -13.45
CA LEU A 182 -12.71 -1.54 -12.96
C LEU A 182 -13.03 -0.05 -13.11
N ASP A 183 -13.23 0.66 -11.98
CA ASP A 183 -13.60 2.08 -12.00
C ASP A 183 -12.38 3.00 -11.97
N LYS A 184 -11.27 2.54 -11.37
CA LYS A 184 -10.04 3.33 -11.27
C LYS A 184 -8.82 2.41 -11.24
N LEU A 185 -7.79 2.82 -11.96
CA LEU A 185 -6.45 2.24 -11.91
C LEU A 185 -5.47 3.30 -11.40
N ILE A 186 -4.72 2.96 -10.37
CA ILE A 186 -3.56 3.70 -9.88
C ILE A 186 -2.35 2.83 -10.22
N ILE A 187 -1.54 3.31 -11.16
CA ILE A 187 -0.37 2.58 -11.64
C ILE A 187 0.86 3.48 -11.60
N GLU A 188 1.98 2.88 -11.22
CA GLU A 188 3.25 3.60 -11.16
C GLU A 188 3.81 3.90 -12.55
N VAL A 189 4.60 4.94 -12.65
CA VAL A 189 5.54 5.22 -13.72
C VAL A 189 6.68 6.07 -13.16
N SER A 190 7.88 5.51 -13.11
CA SER A 190 9.01 6.14 -12.41
C SER A 190 9.98 6.84 -13.34
N PHE A 191 10.05 6.44 -14.61
CA PHE A 191 11.06 6.93 -15.53
C PHE A 191 10.48 7.37 -16.87
N PRO A 192 11.09 8.38 -17.52
CA PRO A 192 10.79 8.71 -18.91
C PRO A 192 11.29 7.59 -19.86
N ALA A 193 10.81 7.59 -21.10
CA ALA A 193 11.11 6.53 -22.06
C ALA A 193 12.61 6.37 -22.36
N GLU A 194 13.36 7.48 -22.28
CA GLU A 194 14.80 7.54 -22.56
C GLU A 194 15.63 6.84 -21.49
N GLU A 195 15.08 6.63 -20.30
CA GLU A 195 15.74 5.97 -19.17
C GLU A 195 15.38 4.47 -19.07
N ALA A 196 15.20 3.82 -20.21
CA ALA A 196 14.78 2.41 -20.28
C ALA A 196 15.74 1.46 -19.56
N GLU A 197 17.05 1.73 -19.58
CA GLU A 197 18.06 0.89 -18.92
C GLU A 197 17.88 0.90 -17.39
N ILE A 198 17.72 2.09 -16.79
CA ILE A 198 17.51 2.20 -15.35
C ILE A 198 16.14 1.65 -14.94
N GLY A 199 15.10 1.90 -15.72
CA GLY A 199 13.79 1.31 -15.49
C GLY A 199 13.84 -0.23 -15.46
N ALA A 200 14.58 -0.85 -16.37
CA ALA A 200 14.76 -2.30 -16.39
C ALA A 200 15.56 -2.82 -15.18
N ILE A 201 16.64 -2.14 -14.78
CA ILE A 201 17.50 -2.52 -13.63
C ILE A 201 16.71 -2.41 -12.32
N THR A 202 15.98 -1.31 -12.15
CA THR A 202 15.21 -1.02 -10.92
C THR A 202 13.84 -1.66 -10.90
N ARG A 203 13.43 -2.29 -12.02
CA ARG A 203 12.11 -2.91 -12.21
C ARG A 203 10.95 -1.96 -11.94
N HIS A 204 11.01 -0.82 -12.61
CA HIS A 204 9.92 0.15 -12.68
C HIS A 204 9.46 0.36 -14.11
N TYR A 205 8.23 0.83 -14.27
CA TYR A 205 7.77 1.29 -15.57
C TYR A 205 8.52 2.54 -16.02
N THR A 206 8.86 2.55 -17.30
CA THR A 206 9.04 3.79 -18.05
C THR A 206 7.73 4.15 -18.72
N SER A 207 7.59 5.40 -19.17
CA SER A 207 6.40 5.83 -19.93
C SER A 207 6.15 4.98 -21.18
N ALA A 208 7.22 4.48 -21.84
CA ALA A 208 7.11 3.64 -23.02
C ALA A 208 6.65 2.20 -22.67
N THR A 209 7.22 1.59 -21.64
CA THR A 209 6.84 0.23 -21.22
C THR A 209 5.44 0.20 -20.63
N LEU A 210 5.06 1.23 -19.87
CA LEU A 210 3.68 1.37 -19.39
C LEU A 210 2.69 1.52 -20.54
N ALA A 211 2.99 2.37 -21.52
CA ALA A 211 2.11 2.55 -22.69
C ALA A 211 1.87 1.22 -23.45
N ALA A 212 2.92 0.41 -23.61
CA ALA A 212 2.81 -0.91 -24.21
C ALA A 212 1.97 -1.88 -23.37
N ASP A 213 2.13 -1.87 -22.06
CA ASP A 213 1.38 -2.76 -21.17
C ASP A 213 -0.08 -2.34 -21.00
N LEU A 214 -0.41 -1.04 -21.11
CA LEU A 214 -1.78 -0.56 -21.08
C LEU A 214 -2.64 -1.12 -22.25
N GLU A 215 -2.01 -1.54 -23.36
CA GLU A 215 -2.71 -2.22 -24.46
C GLU A 215 -3.25 -3.61 -24.08
N LYS A 216 -2.77 -4.19 -22.97
CA LYS A 216 -3.26 -5.46 -22.43
C LYS A 216 -4.58 -5.31 -21.66
N LEU A 217 -4.97 -4.09 -21.27
CA LEU A 217 -6.19 -3.82 -20.50
C LEU A 217 -7.41 -3.89 -21.44
N GLU A 218 -8.40 -4.71 -21.05
CA GLU A 218 -9.60 -4.99 -21.83
C GLU A 218 -10.85 -4.20 -21.34
N HIS A 219 -10.69 -3.30 -20.35
CA HIS A 219 -11.76 -2.46 -19.75
C HIS A 219 -11.97 -1.14 -20.44
#